data_e84e6128f105487d9295045cce456645
#
_entry.id   e84e6128f105487d9295045cce456645
#
_cell.length_a   1.000
_cell.length_b   1.000
_cell.length_c   1.000
_cell.angle_alpha   90.00
_cell.angle_beta   90.00
_cell.angle_gamma   90.00
#
_symmetry.space_group_name_H-M   'P 1'
#
loop_
_entity.id
_entity.type
_entity.pdbx_description
1 polymer ?
#
loop_
_entity_poly.entity_id
_entity_poly.type
_entity_poly.pdbx_seq_one_letter_code
_entity_poly.pdbx_strand_id
1 'polypeptide(L)'
;MDLIEIIGNSPLEGKIKISGSKNASLPIMIASLLTKEKVELSNIPNLSDVLTLIDLMKSLGADIEYDKSLELKGKISCITKEILHSEASYDLVRKMRASFWVLAPLIARYGEAKVSLPGGCAIGIRPIDFYLSILKKMGVKLKLKDGYVYASIKNQLKSLNFSLDFPSVGVTHFFLMMTS
;
A
#
# COMPACT_ATOMS: atom_id res chain seq x y z
N MET A 1 -14.12 5.43 26.37
CA MET A 1 -12.88 6.13 25.99
C MET A 1 -11.77 5.44 26.77
N ASP A 2 -10.82 4.81 26.11
CA ASP A 2 -9.76 4.08 26.79
C ASP A 2 -8.76 5.09 27.39
N LEU A 3 -8.31 4.84 28.60
CA LEU A 3 -7.37 5.69 29.32
C LEU A 3 -6.08 4.88 29.59
N ILE A 4 -4.94 5.51 29.35
CA ILE A 4 -3.65 4.96 29.75
C ILE A 4 -3.10 5.86 30.85
N GLU A 5 -2.89 5.31 32.03
CA GLU A 5 -2.25 5.98 33.15
C GLU A 5 -0.83 5.43 33.33
N ILE A 6 0.17 6.29 33.37
CA ILE A 6 1.56 5.90 33.54
C ILE A 6 2.11 6.56 34.81
N ILE A 7 2.48 5.73 35.78
CA ILE A 7 3.20 6.18 37.00
C ILE A 7 4.66 5.89 36.75
N GLY A 8 5.43 6.94 36.48
CA GLY A 8 6.87 6.86 36.27
C GLY A 8 7.65 6.70 37.59
N ASN A 9 8.95 6.97 37.52
CA ASN A 9 9.85 7.00 38.67
C ASN A 9 10.58 5.70 39.06
N SER A 10 10.58 4.69 38.16
CA SER A 10 11.41 3.49 38.33
C SER A 10 12.47 3.43 37.26
N PRO A 11 13.73 3.11 37.55
CA PRO A 11 14.73 2.83 36.53
C PRO A 11 14.33 1.60 35.75
N LEU A 12 14.38 1.71 34.42
CA LEU A 12 14.05 0.60 33.51
C LEU A 12 15.35 -0.05 33.04
N GLU A 13 15.47 -1.35 33.28
CA GLU A 13 16.59 -2.16 32.82
C GLU A 13 16.04 -3.42 32.15
N GLY A 14 16.53 -3.74 30.92
CA GLY A 14 16.09 -4.93 30.20
C GLY A 14 16.27 -4.81 28.70
N LYS A 15 15.86 -5.89 28.00
CA LYS A 15 15.87 -5.98 26.54
C LYS A 15 14.44 -6.14 26.04
N ILE A 16 14.02 -5.27 25.15
CA ILE A 16 12.71 -5.34 24.48
C ILE A 16 12.91 -5.73 23.03
N LYS A 17 12.18 -6.73 22.59
CA LYS A 17 12.15 -7.14 21.19
C LYS A 17 11.10 -6.31 20.45
N ILE A 18 11.54 -5.51 19.49
CA ILE A 18 10.67 -4.62 18.71
C ILE A 18 9.91 -5.42 17.67
N SER A 19 8.63 -5.12 17.51
CA SER A 19 7.78 -5.66 16.41
C SER A 19 8.16 -5.07 15.07
N GLY A 20 7.67 -5.67 13.98
CA GLY A 20 7.79 -5.11 12.64
C GLY A 20 7.12 -3.75 12.51
N SER A 21 7.63 -2.94 11.59
CA SER A 21 7.08 -1.60 11.31
C SER A 21 5.85 -1.69 10.43
N LYS A 22 4.73 -1.14 10.87
CA LYS A 22 3.52 -0.97 10.05
C LYS A 22 3.82 -0.26 8.71
N ASN A 23 4.51 0.86 8.80
CA ASN A 23 4.76 1.71 7.64
C ASN A 23 5.76 1.11 6.64
N ALA A 24 6.58 0.15 7.05
CA ALA A 24 7.41 -0.63 6.14
C ALA A 24 6.64 -1.84 5.58
N SER A 25 5.81 -2.50 6.39
CA SER A 25 5.06 -3.68 5.97
C SER A 25 4.09 -3.38 4.83
N LEU A 26 3.35 -2.28 4.90
CA LEU A 26 2.32 -1.97 3.91
C LEU A 26 2.87 -1.84 2.47
N PRO A 27 3.89 -1.03 2.16
CA PRO A 27 4.41 -0.94 0.81
C PRO A 27 5.10 -2.24 0.35
N ILE A 28 5.76 -2.98 1.25
CA ILE A 28 6.39 -4.26 0.91
C ILE A 28 5.34 -5.31 0.54
N MET A 29 4.22 -5.38 1.29
CA MET A 29 3.10 -6.24 0.95
C MET A 29 2.50 -5.88 -0.41
N ILE A 30 2.27 -4.59 -0.69
CA ILE A 30 1.75 -4.14 -1.99
C ILE A 30 2.73 -4.48 -3.11
N ALA A 31 4.04 -4.37 -2.88
CA ALA A 31 5.05 -4.73 -3.87
C ALA A 31 5.02 -6.22 -4.25
N SER A 32 4.50 -7.11 -3.39
CA SER A 32 4.32 -8.53 -3.76
C SER A 32 3.34 -8.75 -4.90
N LEU A 33 2.49 -7.77 -5.22
CA LEU A 33 1.62 -7.80 -6.39
C LEU A 33 2.39 -7.66 -7.73
N LEU A 34 3.66 -7.25 -7.71
CA LEU A 34 4.48 -7.06 -8.91
C LEU A 34 4.97 -8.38 -9.51
N THR A 35 4.95 -9.47 -8.77
CA THR A 35 5.43 -10.79 -9.25
C THR A 35 4.32 -11.84 -9.22
N LYS A 36 4.49 -12.89 -10.05
CA LYS A 36 3.66 -14.11 -10.02
C LYS A 36 4.21 -15.15 -9.05
N GLU A 37 5.45 -14.98 -8.65
CA GLU A 37 6.14 -15.89 -7.75
C GLU A 37 5.63 -15.75 -6.31
N LYS A 38 5.84 -16.80 -5.52
CA LYS A 38 5.55 -16.78 -4.10
C LYS A 38 6.48 -15.80 -3.37
N VAL A 39 5.91 -14.87 -2.66
CA VAL A 39 6.63 -13.91 -1.80
C VAL A 39 6.35 -14.26 -0.34
N GLU A 40 7.40 -14.47 0.44
CA GLU A 40 7.32 -14.72 1.88
C GLU A 40 7.86 -13.52 2.65
N LEU A 41 7.04 -12.97 3.53
CA LEU A 41 7.37 -11.83 4.37
C LEU A 41 7.31 -12.24 5.83
N SER A 42 8.33 -11.94 6.59
CA SER A 42 8.39 -12.19 8.03
C SER A 42 8.38 -10.88 8.82
N ASN A 43 8.11 -11.00 10.12
CA ASN A 43 8.05 -9.86 11.03
C ASN A 43 6.99 -8.82 10.65
N ILE A 44 5.84 -9.29 10.14
CA ILE A 44 4.70 -8.44 9.83
C ILE A 44 3.87 -8.25 11.10
N PRO A 45 3.62 -7.01 11.55
CA PRO A 45 2.87 -6.75 12.77
C PRO A 45 1.38 -7.09 12.61
N ASN A 46 0.76 -7.62 13.66
CA ASN A 46 -0.68 -7.90 13.67
C ASN A 46 -1.47 -6.63 13.99
N LEU A 47 -1.75 -5.84 12.97
CA LEU A 47 -2.44 -4.54 13.08
C LEU A 47 -3.62 -4.48 12.11
N SER A 48 -4.63 -3.67 12.45
CA SER A 48 -5.83 -3.48 11.63
C SER A 48 -5.51 -3.05 10.19
N ASP A 49 -4.53 -2.17 10.00
CA ASP A 49 -4.10 -1.72 8.67
C ASP A 49 -3.55 -2.88 7.82
N VAL A 50 -2.79 -3.80 8.45
CA VAL A 50 -2.25 -4.99 7.75
C VAL A 50 -3.39 -5.91 7.33
N LEU A 51 -4.36 -6.15 8.22
CA LEU A 51 -5.53 -6.99 7.91
C LEU A 51 -6.38 -6.36 6.80
N THR A 52 -6.62 -5.05 6.86
CA THR A 52 -7.34 -4.32 5.80
C THR A 52 -6.62 -4.44 4.45
N LEU A 53 -5.28 -4.38 4.46
CA LEU A 53 -4.51 -4.53 3.23
C LEU A 53 -4.58 -5.96 2.68
N ILE A 54 -4.54 -6.98 3.54
CA ILE A 54 -4.74 -8.37 3.15
C ILE A 54 -6.09 -8.55 2.46
N ASP A 55 -7.17 -8.02 3.04
CA ASP A 55 -8.50 -8.09 2.45
C ASP A 55 -8.56 -7.41 1.08
N LEU A 56 -7.94 -6.24 0.95
CA LEU A 56 -7.85 -5.53 -0.32
C LEU A 56 -7.07 -6.35 -1.37
N MET A 57 -5.90 -6.88 -1.03
CA MET A 57 -5.09 -7.66 -1.96
C MET A 57 -5.79 -8.96 -2.37
N LYS A 58 -6.49 -9.62 -1.44
CA LYS A 58 -7.35 -10.77 -1.75
C LYS A 58 -8.48 -10.42 -2.72
N SER A 59 -9.11 -9.27 -2.54
CA SER A 59 -10.16 -8.80 -3.47
C SER A 59 -9.63 -8.52 -4.89
N LEU A 60 -8.33 -8.25 -5.02
CA LEU A 60 -7.66 -8.10 -6.31
C LEU A 60 -7.25 -9.45 -6.95
N GLY A 61 -7.34 -10.55 -6.21
CA GLY A 61 -6.99 -11.90 -6.68
C GLY A 61 -5.70 -12.47 -6.10
N ALA A 62 -5.08 -11.82 -5.12
CA ALA A 62 -3.93 -12.38 -4.44
C ALA A 62 -4.37 -13.51 -3.48
N ASP A 63 -3.67 -14.64 -3.54
CA ASP A 63 -3.77 -15.69 -2.54
C ASP A 63 -2.79 -15.38 -1.40
N ILE A 64 -3.34 -15.16 -0.21
CA ILE A 64 -2.56 -14.71 0.95
C ILE A 64 -2.89 -15.57 2.16
N GLU A 65 -1.85 -16.20 2.69
CA GLU A 65 -1.87 -16.84 4.00
C GLU A 65 -1.18 -15.93 5.01
N TYR A 66 -1.80 -15.73 6.17
CA TYR A 66 -1.22 -14.94 7.25
C TYR A 66 -1.17 -15.76 8.53
N ASP A 67 0.03 -16.17 8.92
CA ASP A 67 0.31 -16.84 10.18
C ASP A 67 0.50 -15.82 11.30
N LYS A 68 -0.41 -15.83 12.26
CA LYS A 68 -0.46 -14.95 13.44
C LYS A 68 0.06 -15.65 14.71
N SER A 69 0.61 -16.84 14.60
CA SER A 69 1.02 -17.67 15.76
C SER A 69 2.05 -16.99 16.67
N LEU A 70 2.77 -16.01 16.15
CA LEU A 70 3.69 -15.17 16.89
C LEU A 70 3.08 -13.77 17.03
N GLU A 71 2.53 -13.44 18.19
CA GLU A 71 1.74 -12.23 18.49
C GLU A 71 2.25 -10.91 17.88
N LEU A 72 3.58 -10.73 17.77
CA LEU A 72 4.21 -9.52 17.26
C LEU A 72 4.97 -9.71 15.94
N LYS A 73 4.99 -10.93 15.36
CA LYS A 73 5.90 -11.32 14.27
C LYS A 73 5.23 -12.24 13.26
N GLY A 74 4.07 -11.85 12.78
CA GLY A 74 3.37 -12.62 11.76
C GLY A 74 4.22 -12.87 10.51
N LYS A 75 3.90 -13.96 9.83
CA LYS A 75 4.44 -14.29 8.51
C LYS A 75 3.33 -14.23 7.48
N ILE A 76 3.62 -13.65 6.33
CA ILE A 76 2.72 -13.62 5.18
C ILE A 76 3.37 -14.40 4.05
N SER A 77 2.59 -15.30 3.44
CA SER A 77 2.86 -15.90 2.14
C SER A 77 1.86 -15.31 1.15
N CYS A 78 2.34 -14.73 0.06
CA CYS A 78 1.52 -14.09 -0.96
C CYS A 78 1.87 -14.65 -2.34
N ILE A 79 0.86 -15.06 -3.11
CA ILE A 79 0.99 -15.46 -4.50
C ILE A 79 -0.06 -14.71 -5.31
N THR A 80 0.35 -14.02 -6.37
CA THR A 80 -0.58 -13.31 -7.27
C THR A 80 -0.32 -13.72 -8.71
N LYS A 81 -0.86 -14.88 -9.11
CA LYS A 81 -0.72 -15.39 -10.48
C LYS A 81 -1.35 -14.46 -11.50
N GLU A 82 -2.58 -14.07 -11.22
CA GLU A 82 -3.38 -13.14 -12.05
C GLU A 82 -4.14 -12.16 -11.17
N ILE A 83 -4.35 -10.96 -11.66
CA ILE A 83 -5.28 -10.02 -11.05
C ILE A 83 -6.67 -10.32 -11.61
N LEU A 84 -7.58 -10.76 -10.75
CA LEU A 84 -8.94 -11.08 -11.13
C LEU A 84 -9.80 -9.83 -11.32
N HIS A 85 -9.48 -8.78 -10.55
CA HIS A 85 -10.19 -7.51 -10.57
C HIS A 85 -9.21 -6.35 -10.49
N SER A 86 -9.23 -5.46 -11.47
CA SER A 86 -8.42 -4.21 -11.47
C SER A 86 -9.08 -3.09 -10.66
N GLU A 87 -10.15 -3.39 -9.91
CA GLU A 87 -10.89 -2.44 -9.10
C GLU A 87 -10.59 -2.59 -7.60
N ALA A 88 -10.07 -1.54 -6.99
CA ALA A 88 -9.96 -1.38 -5.54
C ALA A 88 -11.13 -0.52 -5.03
N SER A 89 -12.09 -1.17 -4.35
CA SER A 89 -13.37 -0.58 -3.97
C SER A 89 -13.22 0.52 -2.89
N TYR A 90 -14.19 1.44 -2.88
CA TYR A 90 -14.25 2.52 -1.90
C TYR A 90 -14.24 2.01 -0.46
N ASP A 91 -14.99 0.95 -0.14
CA ASP A 91 -15.12 0.45 1.23
C ASP A 91 -13.81 -0.09 1.82
N LEU A 92 -12.91 -0.59 1.00
CA LEU A 92 -11.58 -1.04 1.43
C LEU A 92 -10.56 0.11 1.41
N VAL A 93 -10.55 0.92 0.34
CA VAL A 93 -9.56 1.99 0.17
C VAL A 93 -9.75 3.12 1.19
N ARG A 94 -10.99 3.47 1.54
CA ARG A 94 -11.28 4.53 2.52
C ARG A 94 -10.75 4.25 3.92
N LYS A 95 -10.62 2.97 4.29
CA LYS A 95 -10.19 2.56 5.62
C LYS A 95 -8.72 2.86 5.89
N MET A 96 -7.91 2.87 4.83
CA MET A 96 -6.47 3.05 4.96
C MET A 96 -5.90 3.74 3.71
N ARG A 97 -5.21 4.86 3.92
CA ARG A 97 -4.65 5.64 2.81
C ARG A 97 -3.63 4.87 1.94
N ALA A 98 -2.82 4.00 2.55
CA ALA A 98 -1.84 3.18 1.83
C ALA A 98 -2.50 2.26 0.79
N SER A 99 -3.79 1.97 0.93
CA SER A 99 -4.58 1.21 -0.05
C SER A 99 -4.54 1.82 -1.46
N PHE A 100 -4.38 3.15 -1.57
CA PHE A 100 -4.24 3.82 -2.86
C PHE A 100 -2.98 3.40 -3.63
N TRP A 101 -1.95 2.92 -2.93
CA TRP A 101 -0.69 2.53 -3.57
C TRP A 101 -0.81 1.28 -4.44
N VAL A 102 -1.89 0.47 -4.31
CA VAL A 102 -2.13 -0.66 -5.21
C VAL A 102 -2.27 -0.23 -6.67
N LEU A 103 -2.56 1.05 -6.91
CA LEU A 103 -2.59 1.63 -8.26
C LEU A 103 -1.25 1.42 -8.99
N ALA A 104 -0.10 1.48 -8.28
CA ALA A 104 1.23 1.31 -8.88
C ALA A 104 1.42 -0.08 -9.49
N PRO A 105 1.34 -1.20 -8.73
CA PRO A 105 1.51 -2.54 -9.30
C PRO A 105 0.41 -2.90 -10.31
N LEU A 106 -0.82 -2.39 -10.14
CA LEU A 106 -1.87 -2.64 -11.11
C LEU A 106 -1.53 -2.03 -12.48
N ILE A 107 -1.06 -0.78 -12.52
CA ILE A 107 -0.65 -0.15 -13.78
C ILE A 107 0.64 -0.78 -14.32
N ALA A 108 1.65 -1.01 -13.48
CA ALA A 108 2.94 -1.54 -13.91
C ALA A 108 2.80 -2.95 -14.54
N ARG A 109 1.95 -3.80 -13.95
CA ARG A 109 1.84 -5.20 -14.36
C ARG A 109 0.68 -5.49 -15.31
N TYR A 110 -0.44 -4.77 -15.18
CA TYR A 110 -1.68 -5.05 -15.93
C TYR A 110 -2.08 -3.94 -16.89
N GLY A 111 -1.47 -2.78 -16.77
CA GLY A 111 -1.72 -1.67 -17.69
C GLY A 111 -3.00 -0.89 -17.41
N GLU A 112 -3.85 -1.36 -16.49
CA GLU A 112 -5.09 -0.67 -16.12
C GLU A 112 -5.43 -0.84 -14.64
N ALA A 113 -6.12 0.14 -14.07
CA ALA A 113 -6.60 0.09 -12.70
C ALA A 113 -7.78 1.05 -12.50
N LYS A 114 -8.71 0.65 -11.61
CA LYS A 114 -9.75 1.49 -11.05
C LYS A 114 -9.61 1.50 -9.54
N VAL A 115 -9.14 2.60 -8.98
CA VAL A 115 -8.88 2.70 -7.54
C VAL A 115 -9.67 3.87 -6.96
N SER A 116 -10.42 3.61 -5.90
CA SER A 116 -11.13 4.67 -5.19
C SER A 116 -10.17 5.73 -4.66
N LEU A 117 -10.63 6.97 -4.60
CA LEU A 117 -9.92 8.01 -3.87
C LEU A 117 -9.79 7.61 -2.39
N PRO A 118 -8.64 7.83 -1.77
CA PRO A 118 -8.47 7.53 -0.35
C PRO A 118 -9.39 8.43 0.48
N GLY A 119 -9.98 7.86 1.51
CA GLY A 119 -10.76 8.61 2.51
C GLY A 119 -9.93 9.69 3.19
N GLY A 120 -10.62 10.65 3.81
CA GLY A 120 -9.97 11.69 4.60
C GLY A 120 -9.18 11.09 5.77
N CYS A 121 -8.02 11.68 6.06
CA CYS A 121 -7.25 11.34 7.23
C CYS A 121 -7.48 12.38 8.33
N ALA A 122 -7.74 11.94 9.57
CA ALA A 122 -7.89 12.83 10.72
C ALA A 122 -6.66 13.71 11.00
N ILE A 123 -5.48 13.35 10.46
CA ILE A 123 -4.22 14.06 10.67
C ILE A 123 -4.02 15.22 9.68
N GLY A 124 -4.79 15.30 8.58
CA GLY A 124 -4.70 16.39 7.61
C GLY A 124 -4.86 15.99 6.14
N ILE A 125 -4.95 17.03 5.29
CA ILE A 125 -5.07 16.90 3.84
C ILE A 125 -3.73 16.39 3.28
N ARG A 126 -3.77 15.26 2.60
CA ARG A 126 -2.62 14.72 1.89
C ARG A 126 -3.02 14.48 0.43
N PRO A 127 -2.82 15.47 -0.44
CA PRO A 127 -3.26 15.43 -1.82
C PRO A 127 -2.62 14.26 -2.59
N ILE A 128 -3.37 13.69 -3.52
CA ILE A 128 -2.88 12.64 -4.45
C ILE A 128 -2.34 13.27 -5.74
N ASP A 129 -2.36 14.58 -5.86
CA ASP A 129 -2.04 15.31 -7.08
C ASP A 129 -0.63 15.00 -7.61
N PHE A 130 0.34 14.82 -6.69
CA PHE A 130 1.70 14.42 -7.07
C PHE A 130 1.72 13.09 -7.81
N TYR A 131 1.00 12.07 -7.30
CA TYR A 131 0.89 10.77 -7.96
C TYR A 131 0.29 10.93 -9.36
N LEU A 132 -0.84 11.64 -9.45
CA LEU A 132 -1.56 11.83 -10.71
C LEU A 132 -0.74 12.64 -11.73
N SER A 133 -0.05 13.69 -11.27
CA SER A 133 0.80 14.52 -12.13
C SER A 133 1.95 13.71 -12.74
N ILE A 134 2.66 12.93 -11.91
CA ILE A 134 3.79 12.12 -12.37
C ILE A 134 3.30 10.98 -13.28
N LEU A 135 2.21 10.30 -12.94
CA LEU A 135 1.61 9.27 -13.78
C LEU A 135 1.26 9.80 -15.18
N LYS A 136 0.67 11.01 -15.26
CA LYS A 136 0.39 11.65 -16.56
C LYS A 136 1.66 11.88 -17.37
N LYS A 137 2.72 12.38 -16.73
CA LYS A 137 4.03 12.61 -17.38
C LYS A 137 4.64 11.28 -17.89
N MET A 138 4.43 10.18 -17.16
CA MET A 138 4.85 8.83 -17.57
C MET A 138 3.98 8.22 -18.68
N GLY A 139 2.93 8.92 -19.13
CA GLY A 139 2.09 8.49 -20.25
C GLY A 139 0.84 7.70 -19.83
N VAL A 140 0.54 7.61 -18.55
CA VAL A 140 -0.68 6.98 -18.04
C VAL A 140 -1.87 7.90 -18.32
N LYS A 141 -2.92 7.37 -18.95
CA LYS A 141 -4.20 8.05 -19.11
C LYS A 141 -4.97 7.96 -17.82
N LEU A 142 -5.39 9.11 -17.30
CA LEU A 142 -6.11 9.22 -16.04
C LEU A 142 -7.48 9.89 -16.26
N LYS A 143 -8.50 9.32 -15.62
CA LYS A 143 -9.83 9.92 -15.54
C LYS A 143 -10.31 9.83 -14.10
N LEU A 144 -10.72 10.95 -13.54
CA LEU A 144 -11.40 11.03 -12.25
C LEU A 144 -12.90 11.03 -12.50
N LYS A 145 -13.60 10.04 -11.95
CA LYS A 145 -15.05 9.92 -12.09
C LYS A 145 -15.63 9.17 -10.89
N ASP A 146 -16.74 9.66 -10.34
CA ASP A 146 -17.53 9.02 -9.28
C ASP A 146 -16.68 8.60 -8.06
N GLY A 147 -15.69 9.43 -7.67
CA GLY A 147 -14.80 9.14 -6.55
C GLY A 147 -13.70 8.10 -6.83
N TYR A 148 -13.48 7.74 -8.11
CA TYR A 148 -12.45 6.81 -8.54
C TYR A 148 -11.42 7.45 -9.47
N VAL A 149 -10.19 6.95 -9.38
CA VAL A 149 -9.14 7.12 -10.38
C VAL A 149 -9.21 5.94 -11.33
N TYR A 150 -9.53 6.21 -12.58
CA TYR A 150 -9.37 5.29 -13.69
C TYR A 150 -8.02 5.57 -14.34
N ALA A 151 -7.15 4.60 -14.35
CA ALA A 151 -5.82 4.70 -14.92
C ALA A 151 -5.61 3.62 -15.97
N SER A 152 -5.02 3.98 -17.10
CA SER A 152 -4.68 3.01 -18.14
C SER A 152 -3.45 3.44 -18.92
N ILE A 153 -2.68 2.45 -19.39
CA ILE A 153 -1.56 2.67 -20.28
C ILE A 153 -1.66 1.71 -21.47
N LYS A 154 -1.47 2.23 -22.69
CA LYS A 154 -1.50 1.41 -23.90
C LYS A 154 -0.11 0.94 -24.35
N ASN A 155 0.91 1.72 -23.98
CA ASN A 155 2.30 1.49 -24.35
C ASN A 155 3.15 1.36 -23.08
N GLN A 156 4.45 1.19 -23.26
CA GLN A 156 5.38 1.21 -22.12
C GLN A 156 5.36 2.58 -21.42
N LEU A 157 5.62 2.56 -20.12
CA LEU A 157 5.83 3.75 -19.32
C LEU A 157 7.00 4.58 -19.89
N LYS A 158 6.80 5.89 -19.98
CA LYS A 158 7.85 6.79 -20.41
C LYS A 158 8.83 7.00 -19.27
N SER A 159 10.13 6.94 -19.60
CA SER A 159 11.16 7.36 -18.66
C SER A 159 10.95 8.82 -18.27
N LEU A 160 11.14 9.14 -17.01
CA LEU A 160 10.94 10.47 -16.45
C LEU A 160 12.01 10.79 -15.42
N ASN A 161 12.66 11.93 -15.61
CA ASN A 161 13.47 12.55 -14.57
C ASN A 161 12.64 13.64 -13.90
N PHE A 162 12.41 13.52 -12.60
CA PHE A 162 11.61 14.51 -11.85
C PHE A 162 12.16 14.70 -10.44
N SER A 163 11.92 15.87 -9.91
CA SER A 163 12.18 16.24 -8.51
C SER A 163 10.87 16.59 -7.84
N LEU A 164 10.74 16.24 -6.57
CA LEU A 164 9.63 16.68 -5.74
C LEU A 164 10.01 17.99 -5.04
N ASP A 165 9.07 18.90 -4.92
CA ASP A 165 9.26 20.17 -4.21
C ASP A 165 9.51 19.95 -2.71
N PHE A 166 9.08 18.81 -2.19
CA PHE A 166 9.37 18.37 -0.81
C PHE A 166 9.47 16.83 -0.73
N PRO A 167 10.21 16.28 0.24
CA PRO A 167 10.34 14.83 0.40
C PRO A 167 9.00 14.16 0.71
N SER A 168 8.70 13.06 0.00
CA SER A 168 7.49 12.27 0.22
C SER A 168 7.77 10.78 0.17
N VAL A 169 7.74 10.14 1.33
CA VAL A 169 7.92 8.68 1.46
C VAL A 169 6.88 7.92 0.63
N GLY A 170 5.61 8.34 0.68
CA GLY A 170 4.54 7.68 -0.06
C GLY A 170 4.72 7.75 -1.57
N VAL A 171 5.12 8.91 -2.09
CA VAL A 171 5.42 9.08 -3.53
C VAL A 171 6.63 8.24 -3.93
N THR A 172 7.67 8.20 -3.10
CA THR A 172 8.86 7.38 -3.35
C THR A 172 8.50 5.89 -3.44
N HIS A 173 7.79 5.34 -2.45
CA HIS A 173 7.35 3.94 -2.49
C HIS A 173 6.51 3.62 -3.72
N PHE A 174 5.57 4.51 -4.05
CA PHE A 174 4.69 4.33 -5.19
C PHE A 174 5.46 4.22 -6.50
N PHE A 175 6.40 5.15 -6.74
CA PHE A 175 7.16 5.15 -7.99
C PHE A 175 8.24 4.08 -8.03
N LEU A 176 8.82 3.66 -6.92
CA LEU A 176 9.66 2.47 -6.89
C LEU A 176 8.88 1.23 -7.38
N MET A 177 7.67 1.02 -6.87
CA MET A 177 6.81 -0.08 -7.34
C MET A 177 6.37 0.06 -8.79
N MET A 178 6.23 1.29 -9.29
CA MET A 178 5.79 1.57 -10.66
C MET A 178 6.87 1.29 -11.69
N THR A 179 8.14 1.37 -11.30
CA THR A 179 9.30 1.28 -12.21
C THR A 179 10.12 0.00 -12.04
N SER A 180 9.67 -0.90 -11.17
CA SER A 180 10.26 -2.24 -10.99
C SER A 180 9.68 -3.21 -12.00
#